data_98a929879b24b007cb1c98bbbe17d5a4
#
_entry.id   98a929879b24b007cb1c98bbbe17d5a4
#
_cell.length_a   1.000
_cell.length_b   1.000
_cell.length_c   1.000
_cell.angle_alpha   90.00
_cell.angle_beta   90.00
_cell.angle_gamma   90.00
#
_symmetry.space_group_name_H-M   'P 1'
#
loop_
_entity.id
_entity.type
_entity.pdbx_description
1 polymer ?
#
loop_
_entity_poly.entity_id
_entity_poly.type
_entity_poly.pdbx_seq_one_letter_code
_entity_poly.pdbx_strand_id
1 'polypeptide(L)'
;MVDNFKIRGSYGKVGDEGVTGYTDDDEKDGKYRAYQYLQGYRYPSGNYVLGSGGLTNGAKDRGMPNLDLTWYESKTANVGFEASILSGLINVEFDYFVRKRSGLLTKRQLTLPTTFGQELPVENLNSDKNQGFEVVIGHRHKIGDFTYDVKGNFSTTRIYNEHVERAASANMYDDWRNNSNDRYKDI
;
A
#
# COMPACT_ATOMS: atom_id res chain seq x y z
N MET A 1 6.92 -41.40 11.56
CA MET A 1 7.58 -41.43 10.25
C MET A 1 7.04 -40.27 9.46
N VAL A 2 7.84 -39.55 8.70
CA VAL A 2 7.35 -38.52 7.80
C VAL A 2 6.90 -39.20 6.51
N ASP A 3 5.66 -38.99 6.11
CA ASP A 3 5.08 -39.70 4.95
C ASP A 3 5.24 -38.84 3.68
N ASN A 4 5.09 -37.52 3.83
CA ASN A 4 5.29 -36.58 2.75
C ASN A 4 5.89 -35.29 3.30
N PHE A 5 6.82 -34.73 2.55
CA PHE A 5 7.41 -33.41 2.85
C PHE A 5 7.64 -32.66 1.54
N LYS A 6 7.07 -31.44 1.46
CA LYS A 6 7.18 -30.61 0.28
C LYS A 6 7.58 -29.20 0.71
N ILE A 7 8.57 -28.64 0.05
CA ILE A 7 8.96 -27.23 0.18
C ILE A 7 8.45 -26.49 -1.04
N ARG A 8 7.97 -25.28 -0.83
CA ARG A 8 7.53 -24.38 -1.88
C ARG A 8 8.16 -23.01 -1.70
N GLY A 9 8.42 -22.32 -2.80
CA GLY A 9 8.92 -20.97 -2.80
C GLY A 9 8.43 -20.25 -4.04
N SER A 10 8.12 -18.97 -3.88
CA SER A 10 7.76 -18.11 -4.99
C SER A 10 8.35 -16.72 -4.81
N TYR A 11 8.67 -16.08 -5.92
CA TYR A 11 9.07 -14.69 -5.98
C TYR A 11 8.42 -14.04 -7.17
N GLY A 12 7.82 -12.87 -6.95
CA GLY A 12 7.16 -12.10 -7.99
C GLY A 12 7.38 -10.61 -7.83
N LYS A 13 7.38 -9.91 -8.97
CA LYS A 13 7.40 -8.45 -9.06
C LYS A 13 6.21 -8.00 -9.89
N VAL A 14 5.42 -7.09 -9.36
CA VAL A 14 4.24 -6.52 -10.02
C VAL A 14 4.34 -5.00 -9.95
N GLY A 15 4.00 -4.33 -11.06
CA GLY A 15 3.81 -2.88 -11.10
C GLY A 15 2.32 -2.56 -11.05
N ASP A 16 1.98 -1.44 -10.39
CA ASP A 16 0.63 -0.93 -10.34
C ASP A 16 0.69 0.61 -10.38
N GLU A 17 -0.24 1.23 -11.04
CA GLU A 17 -0.29 2.69 -11.16
C GLU A 17 -0.73 3.39 -9.86
N GLY A 18 -1.33 2.67 -8.91
CA GLY A 18 -1.77 3.20 -7.63
C GLY A 18 -2.95 4.18 -7.73
N VAL A 19 -3.52 4.34 -8.91
CA VAL A 19 -4.63 5.25 -9.17
C VAL A 19 -5.93 4.47 -9.10
N THR A 20 -6.73 4.71 -8.08
CA THR A 20 -8.06 4.12 -7.94
C THR A 20 -9.13 5.14 -8.25
N GLY A 21 -9.66 5.08 -9.47
CA GLY A 21 -10.82 5.87 -9.93
C GLY A 21 -10.45 7.05 -10.82
N TYR A 22 -11.03 7.06 -11.99
CA TYR A 22 -10.98 8.15 -12.96
C TYR A 22 -12.03 9.19 -12.60
N THR A 23 -11.71 10.13 -11.75
CA THR A 23 -12.54 11.32 -11.59
C THR A 23 -11.69 12.55 -11.86
N ASP A 24 -12.16 13.42 -12.75
CA ASP A 24 -11.56 14.73 -13.01
C ASP A 24 -11.64 15.65 -11.77
N ASP A 25 -12.49 15.28 -10.82
CA ASP A 25 -12.68 15.98 -9.57
C ASP A 25 -11.82 15.36 -8.47
N ASP A 26 -10.72 16.07 -8.22
CA ASP A 26 -9.98 16.15 -6.97
C ASP A 26 -10.03 14.98 -5.99
N GLU A 27 -8.86 14.61 -5.56
CA GLU A 27 -8.40 14.23 -4.22
C GLU A 27 -9.46 14.08 -3.07
N LYS A 28 -10.71 13.93 -3.42
CA LYS A 28 -11.75 13.47 -2.50
C LYS A 28 -11.52 11.97 -2.30
N ASP A 29 -11.26 11.56 -1.09
CA ASP A 29 -11.04 10.18 -0.63
C ASP A 29 -9.63 9.59 -0.82
N GLY A 30 -8.57 10.40 -0.86
CA GLY A 30 -7.19 9.91 -0.94
C GLY A 30 -6.83 9.24 -2.27
N LYS A 31 -7.61 9.52 -3.33
CA LYS A 31 -7.36 9.01 -4.67
C LYS A 31 -6.62 10.04 -5.50
N TYR A 32 -5.61 9.60 -6.22
CA TYR A 32 -4.85 10.46 -7.11
C TYR A 32 -5.48 10.47 -8.51
N ARG A 33 -5.40 11.64 -9.15
CA ARG A 33 -5.89 11.84 -10.51
C ARG A 33 -5.06 11.06 -11.51
N ALA A 34 -5.72 10.44 -12.51
CA ALA A 34 -5.03 9.87 -13.66
C ALA A 34 -4.36 10.98 -14.50
N TYR A 35 -3.30 10.61 -15.24
CA TYR A 35 -2.56 11.50 -16.16
C TYR A 35 -1.96 12.75 -15.50
N GLN A 36 -1.45 12.64 -14.28
CA GLN A 36 -0.83 13.75 -13.55
C GLN A 36 0.46 14.27 -14.19
N TYR A 37 1.01 13.54 -15.14
CA TYR A 37 2.15 13.97 -15.94
C TYR A 37 1.75 14.95 -17.07
N LEU A 38 0.44 15.12 -17.34
CA LEU A 38 -0.06 16.06 -18.33
C LEU A 38 -0.44 17.40 -17.69
N GLN A 39 0.15 18.47 -18.22
CA GLN A 39 -0.30 19.81 -17.93
C GLN A 39 -1.67 20.07 -18.57
N GLY A 40 -2.49 20.91 -17.98
CA GLY A 40 -3.79 21.26 -18.54
C GLY A 40 -4.63 22.14 -17.66
N TYR A 41 -5.84 22.40 -18.13
CA TYR A 41 -6.84 23.20 -17.43
C TYR A 41 -8.07 22.39 -17.12
N ARG A 42 -8.73 22.70 -16.01
CA ARG A 42 -10.05 22.19 -15.67
C ARG A 42 -11.10 23.18 -16.14
N TYR A 43 -12.10 22.70 -16.86
CA TYR A 43 -13.25 23.47 -17.28
C TYR A 43 -14.52 22.60 -17.17
N PRO A 44 -15.63 23.15 -16.65
CA PRO A 44 -15.76 24.45 -16.02
C PRO A 44 -15.14 24.45 -14.61
N SER A 45 -14.47 25.53 -14.24
CA SER A 45 -13.90 25.67 -12.88
C SER A 45 -13.83 27.14 -12.47
N GLY A 46 -14.42 27.40 -11.31
CA GLY A 46 -14.58 28.77 -10.81
C GLY A 46 -15.65 29.55 -11.58
N ASN A 47 -16.19 30.55 -10.91
CA ASN A 47 -17.19 31.46 -11.47
C ASN A 47 -16.63 32.89 -11.45
N TYR A 48 -16.69 33.55 -12.58
CA TYR A 48 -16.20 34.91 -12.76
C TYR A 48 -17.36 35.81 -13.18
N VAL A 49 -17.34 37.03 -12.70
CA VAL A 49 -18.29 38.05 -13.13
C VAL A 49 -17.65 38.82 -14.31
N LEU A 50 -18.21 38.68 -15.49
CA LEU A 50 -17.77 39.38 -16.68
C LEU A 50 -18.85 40.40 -17.11
N GLY A 51 -18.52 41.70 -17.01
CA GLY A 51 -19.46 42.78 -17.35
C GLY A 51 -20.65 42.84 -16.38
N SER A 52 -21.83 43.22 -16.91
CA SER A 52 -23.08 43.29 -16.15
C SER A 52 -23.91 42.01 -16.15
N GLY A 53 -23.39 40.93 -16.67
CA GLY A 53 -24.17 39.76 -17.12
C GLY A 53 -24.23 38.56 -16.19
N GLY A 54 -23.63 38.57 -15.01
CA GLY A 54 -23.70 37.47 -14.08
C GLY A 54 -22.49 36.55 -14.08
N LEU A 55 -22.63 35.34 -13.49
CA LEU A 55 -21.54 34.39 -13.31
C LEU A 55 -21.25 33.61 -14.60
N THR A 56 -20.00 33.66 -15.04
CA THR A 56 -19.49 32.88 -16.18
C THR A 56 -18.48 31.87 -15.69
N ASN A 57 -18.58 30.64 -16.22
CA ASN A 57 -17.64 29.59 -15.91
C ASN A 57 -16.23 29.92 -16.44
N GLY A 58 -15.24 29.72 -15.61
CA GLY A 58 -13.84 29.90 -15.97
C GLY A 58 -13.10 28.57 -16.11
N ALA A 59 -11.83 28.68 -16.43
CA ALA A 59 -10.88 27.56 -16.42
C ALA A 59 -9.85 27.78 -15.32
N LYS A 60 -9.48 26.71 -14.62
CA LYS A 60 -8.42 26.71 -13.61
C LYS A 60 -7.30 25.79 -14.03
N ASP A 61 -6.07 26.18 -13.78
CA ASP A 61 -4.89 25.31 -13.93
C ASP A 61 -5.06 24.03 -13.11
N ARG A 62 -4.63 22.89 -13.66
CA ARG A 62 -4.65 21.58 -12.98
C ARG A 62 -3.53 21.40 -11.95
N GLY A 63 -2.65 22.38 -11.78
CA GLY A 63 -1.45 22.30 -10.94
C GLY A 63 -0.23 21.83 -11.71
N MET A 64 0.87 21.66 -11.01
CA MET A 64 2.16 21.26 -11.60
C MET A 64 2.10 19.80 -12.07
N PRO A 65 2.51 19.51 -13.32
CA PRO A 65 2.63 18.13 -13.79
C PRO A 65 3.86 17.47 -13.16
N ASN A 66 3.80 16.16 -12.93
CA ASN A 66 4.96 15.34 -12.62
C ASN A 66 5.33 14.49 -13.83
N LEU A 67 6.42 14.85 -14.51
CA LEU A 67 6.90 14.14 -15.70
C LEU A 67 7.61 12.83 -15.36
N ASP A 68 8.07 12.66 -14.12
CA ASP A 68 8.80 11.49 -13.63
C ASP A 68 7.89 10.48 -12.93
N LEU A 69 6.59 10.65 -13.06
CA LEU A 69 5.60 9.76 -12.44
C LEU A 69 5.72 8.35 -13.01
N THR A 70 5.92 7.38 -12.13
CA THR A 70 6.03 5.96 -12.50
C THR A 70 5.06 5.10 -11.70
N TRP A 71 4.88 3.86 -12.14
CA TRP A 71 4.16 2.86 -11.37
C TRP A 71 4.93 2.48 -10.12
N TYR A 72 4.24 2.25 -9.02
CA TYR A 72 4.88 1.66 -7.87
C TYR A 72 5.17 0.18 -8.10
N GLU A 73 6.22 -0.33 -7.46
CA GLU A 73 6.61 -1.72 -7.54
C GLU A 73 6.21 -2.47 -6.27
N SER A 74 5.64 -3.65 -6.44
CA SER A 74 5.39 -4.61 -5.37
C SER A 74 6.21 -5.87 -5.62
N LYS A 75 7.14 -6.16 -4.72
CA LYS A 75 7.96 -7.39 -4.71
C LYS A 75 7.46 -8.29 -3.60
N THR A 76 7.08 -9.51 -3.96
CA THR A 76 6.58 -10.50 -2.99
C THR A 76 7.46 -11.73 -3.05
N ALA A 77 7.94 -12.17 -1.90
CA ALA A 77 8.61 -13.45 -1.70
C ALA A 77 7.80 -14.29 -0.72
N ASN A 78 7.64 -15.56 -1.03
CA ASN A 78 6.94 -16.52 -0.18
C ASN A 78 7.78 -17.81 -0.11
N VAL A 79 7.93 -18.35 1.11
CA VAL A 79 8.56 -19.64 1.37
C VAL A 79 7.68 -20.42 2.34
N GLY A 80 7.41 -21.67 2.00
CA GLY A 80 6.58 -22.52 2.84
C GLY A 80 6.96 -23.97 2.76
N PHE A 81 6.41 -24.76 3.65
CA PHE A 81 6.50 -26.21 3.60
C PHE A 81 5.19 -26.87 4.01
N GLU A 82 4.98 -28.04 3.48
CA GLU A 82 3.89 -28.95 3.83
C GLU A 82 4.51 -30.27 4.32
N ALA A 83 4.00 -30.78 5.43
CA ALA A 83 4.44 -32.06 5.98
C ALA A 83 3.23 -32.91 6.39
N SER A 84 3.25 -34.18 6.04
CA SER A 84 2.29 -35.17 6.50
C SER A 84 3.05 -36.23 7.30
N ILE A 85 2.58 -36.51 8.50
CA ILE A 85 3.27 -37.33 9.49
C ILE A 85 2.33 -38.39 10.02
N LEU A 86 2.88 -39.56 10.39
CA LEU A 86 2.17 -40.69 11.00
C LEU A 86 1.03 -41.21 10.11
N SER A 87 1.33 -41.52 8.85
CA SER A 87 0.36 -42.05 7.88
C SER A 87 -0.84 -41.10 7.65
N GLY A 88 -0.55 -39.78 7.60
CA GLY A 88 -1.56 -38.76 7.36
C GLY A 88 -2.36 -38.36 8.59
N LEU A 89 -1.99 -38.82 9.78
CA LEU A 89 -2.64 -38.47 11.04
C LEU A 89 -2.49 -36.98 11.34
N ILE A 90 -1.31 -36.42 11.08
CA ILE A 90 -1.02 -34.97 11.32
C ILE A 90 -0.54 -34.38 10.01
N ASN A 91 -1.17 -33.28 9.62
CA ASN A 91 -0.78 -32.46 8.47
C ASN A 91 -0.42 -31.07 8.98
N VAL A 92 0.75 -30.57 8.57
CA VAL A 92 1.24 -29.25 8.92
C VAL A 92 1.57 -28.49 7.65
N GLU A 93 1.05 -27.29 7.54
CA GLU A 93 1.40 -26.33 6.51
C GLU A 93 1.94 -25.07 7.18
N PHE A 94 3.04 -24.57 6.67
CA PHE A 94 3.65 -23.33 7.13
C PHE A 94 4.04 -22.48 5.93
N ASP A 95 3.70 -21.20 5.98
CA ASP A 95 4.09 -20.21 5.00
C ASP A 95 4.63 -18.97 5.69
N TYR A 96 5.73 -18.44 5.17
CA TYR A 96 6.26 -17.15 5.51
C TYR A 96 6.32 -16.27 4.26
N PHE A 97 5.76 -15.07 4.35
CA PHE A 97 5.76 -14.15 3.22
C PHE A 97 6.32 -12.78 3.61
N VAL A 98 6.95 -12.15 2.63
CA VAL A 98 7.40 -10.76 2.69
C VAL A 98 6.96 -10.07 1.41
N ARG A 99 6.24 -8.96 1.54
CA ARG A 99 5.87 -8.08 0.44
C ARG A 99 6.43 -6.69 0.70
N LYS A 100 7.23 -6.20 -0.23
CA LYS A 100 7.78 -4.85 -0.21
C LYS A 100 7.18 -4.05 -1.35
N ARG A 101 6.60 -2.88 -1.04
CA ARG A 101 6.14 -1.91 -2.03
C ARG A 101 7.02 -0.68 -1.99
N SER A 102 7.44 -0.20 -3.13
CA SER A 102 8.29 0.98 -3.30
C SER A 102 7.76 1.90 -4.38
N GLY A 103 7.94 3.19 -4.20
CA GLY A 103 7.45 4.21 -5.12
C GLY A 103 5.94 4.49 -4.98
N LEU A 104 5.38 4.30 -3.79
CA LEU A 104 4.00 4.68 -3.50
C LEU A 104 3.83 6.20 -3.63
N LEU A 105 2.73 6.59 -4.27
CA LEU A 105 2.44 7.99 -4.55
C LEU A 105 2.10 8.75 -3.27
N THR A 106 2.71 9.91 -3.10
CA THR A 106 2.38 10.85 -2.04
C THR A 106 2.77 12.27 -2.44
N LYS A 107 2.16 13.27 -1.80
CA LYS A 107 2.59 14.66 -1.95
C LYS A 107 3.78 14.93 -1.06
N ARG A 108 4.77 15.64 -1.59
CA ARG A 108 5.91 16.10 -0.79
C ARG A 108 5.45 17.07 0.29
N GLN A 109 5.84 16.80 1.52
CA GLN A 109 5.47 17.58 2.70
C GLN A 109 6.41 18.79 2.89
N LEU A 110 6.47 19.65 1.88
CA LEU A 110 7.23 20.91 1.95
C LEU A 110 6.31 22.10 2.25
N THR A 111 6.76 22.97 3.15
CA THR A 111 6.08 24.25 3.38
C THR A 111 6.52 25.21 2.29
N LEU A 112 5.65 25.48 1.33
CA LEU A 112 5.87 26.49 0.31
C LEU A 112 5.29 27.83 0.75
N PRO A 113 5.92 28.95 0.38
CA PRO A 113 5.31 30.27 0.55
C PRO A 113 3.97 30.35 -0.19
N THR A 114 3.00 31.03 0.41
CA THR A 114 1.67 31.24 -0.22
C THR A 114 1.74 31.95 -1.57
N THR A 115 2.80 32.71 -1.79
CA THR A 115 3.08 33.39 -3.07
C THR A 115 3.43 32.43 -4.20
N PHE A 116 3.73 31.16 -3.91
CA PHE A 116 3.96 30.15 -4.94
C PHE A 116 2.71 29.85 -5.78
N GLY A 117 1.53 29.95 -5.19
CA GLY A 117 0.24 29.94 -5.87
C GLY A 117 -0.20 28.60 -6.47
N GLN A 118 0.59 27.54 -6.32
CA GLN A 118 0.24 26.20 -6.81
C GLN A 118 0.58 25.12 -5.79
N GLU A 119 -0.05 23.96 -5.94
CA GLU A 119 0.25 22.77 -5.15
C GLU A 119 1.33 21.92 -5.82
N LEU A 120 2.16 21.26 -5.00
CA LEU A 120 3.14 20.31 -5.49
C LEU A 120 2.42 19.07 -6.04
N PRO A 121 2.97 18.48 -7.12
CA PRO A 121 2.43 17.23 -7.64
C PRO A 121 2.70 16.07 -6.68
N VAL A 122 2.02 14.93 -6.91
CA VAL A 122 2.39 13.68 -6.26
C VAL A 122 3.65 13.10 -6.89
N GLU A 123 4.45 12.47 -6.05
CA GLU A 123 5.72 11.83 -6.42
C GLU A 123 5.77 10.40 -5.86
N ASN A 124 6.61 9.54 -6.45
CA ASN A 124 6.84 8.18 -6.01
C ASN A 124 7.83 8.12 -4.85
N LEU A 125 7.42 8.50 -3.64
CA LEU A 125 8.31 8.69 -2.48
C LEU A 125 8.20 7.58 -1.43
N ASN A 126 6.99 7.13 -1.11
CA ASN A 126 6.79 6.24 0.02
C ASN A 126 7.09 4.77 -0.30
N SER A 127 7.48 4.04 0.72
CA SER A 127 7.67 2.59 0.66
C SER A 127 7.22 1.93 1.95
N ASP A 128 6.65 0.73 1.82
CA ASP A 128 6.25 -0.10 2.93
C ASP A 128 6.69 -1.57 2.74
N LYS A 129 6.70 -2.28 3.85
CA LYS A 129 6.99 -3.70 3.92
C LYS A 129 5.92 -4.40 4.74
N ASN A 130 5.30 -5.40 4.18
CA ASN A 130 4.38 -6.30 4.87
C ASN A 130 5.01 -7.67 4.98
N GLN A 131 5.06 -8.23 6.19
CA GLN A 131 5.56 -9.58 6.42
C GLN A 131 4.67 -10.32 7.41
N GLY A 132 4.61 -11.62 7.25
CA GLY A 132 3.78 -12.44 8.10
C GLY A 132 4.07 -13.92 7.93
N PHE A 133 3.41 -14.72 8.75
CA PHE A 133 3.43 -16.16 8.60
C PHE A 133 2.03 -16.74 8.84
N GLU A 134 1.82 -17.88 8.25
CA GLU A 134 0.60 -18.67 8.36
C GLU A 134 0.96 -20.10 8.74
N VAL A 135 0.18 -20.68 9.66
CA VAL A 135 0.33 -22.07 10.11
C VAL A 135 -1.03 -22.72 10.05
N VAL A 136 -1.10 -23.87 9.42
CA VAL A 136 -2.27 -24.73 9.43
C VAL A 136 -1.85 -26.09 9.99
N ILE A 137 -2.58 -26.57 11.01
CA ILE A 137 -2.38 -27.89 11.61
C ILE A 137 -3.68 -28.66 11.49
N GLY A 138 -3.62 -29.80 10.85
CA GLY A 138 -4.73 -30.73 10.70
C GLY A 138 -4.44 -32.03 11.43
N HIS A 139 -5.45 -32.58 12.07
CA HIS A 139 -5.41 -33.90 12.67
C HIS A 139 -6.60 -34.71 12.19
N ARG A 140 -6.34 -35.84 11.55
CA ARG A 140 -7.36 -36.77 11.06
C ARG A 140 -7.10 -38.16 11.66
N HIS A 141 -8.12 -38.73 12.28
CA HIS A 141 -8.00 -40.06 12.85
C HIS A 141 -9.31 -40.83 12.73
N LYS A 142 -9.17 -42.18 12.70
CA LYS A 142 -10.29 -43.11 12.68
C LYS A 142 -10.20 -44.05 13.89
N ILE A 143 -11.29 -44.09 14.68
CA ILE A 143 -11.43 -44.93 15.85
C ILE A 143 -12.63 -45.86 15.61
N GLY A 144 -12.37 -47.10 15.23
CA GLY A 144 -13.43 -48.03 14.82
C GLY A 144 -14.14 -47.51 13.55
N ASP A 145 -15.44 -47.32 13.65
CA ASP A 145 -16.26 -46.76 12.55
C ASP A 145 -16.36 -45.21 12.57
N PHE A 146 -15.85 -44.57 13.61
CA PHE A 146 -15.89 -43.12 13.75
C PHE A 146 -14.62 -42.48 13.15
N THR A 147 -14.80 -41.60 12.18
CA THR A 147 -13.71 -40.80 11.59
C THR A 147 -13.93 -39.33 11.90
N TYR A 148 -12.88 -38.67 12.35
CA TYR A 148 -12.90 -37.22 12.58
C TYR A 148 -11.72 -36.53 11.92
N ASP A 149 -11.93 -35.26 11.58
CA ASP A 149 -10.93 -34.36 10.99
C ASP A 149 -11.08 -33.01 11.69
N VAL A 150 -10.00 -32.54 12.31
CA VAL A 150 -9.94 -31.24 13.01
C VAL A 150 -8.81 -30.44 12.42
N LYS A 151 -9.10 -29.20 12.00
CA LYS A 151 -8.13 -28.23 11.50
C LYS A 151 -8.13 -26.97 12.34
N GLY A 152 -6.92 -26.52 12.66
CA GLY A 152 -6.66 -25.20 13.24
C GLY A 152 -5.76 -24.39 12.33
N ASN A 153 -6.06 -23.11 12.17
CA ASN A 153 -5.22 -22.16 11.43
C ASN A 153 -4.88 -20.95 12.30
N PHE A 154 -3.65 -20.48 12.15
CA PHE A 154 -3.17 -19.27 12.77
C PHE A 154 -2.40 -18.46 11.75
N SER A 155 -2.76 -17.18 11.62
CA SER A 155 -2.04 -16.24 10.75
C SER A 155 -1.73 -14.95 11.50
N THR A 156 -0.58 -14.38 11.21
CA THR A 156 -0.21 -13.05 11.68
C THR A 156 0.49 -12.29 10.58
N THR A 157 0.21 -10.99 10.52
CA THR A 157 0.84 -10.09 9.55
C THR A 157 1.15 -8.76 10.22
N ARG A 158 2.23 -8.14 9.79
CA ARG A 158 2.63 -6.82 10.26
C ARG A 158 3.15 -5.97 9.12
N ILE A 159 2.65 -4.73 9.06
CA ILE A 159 3.04 -3.71 8.09
C ILE A 159 4.01 -2.77 8.78
N TYR A 160 5.09 -2.47 8.09
CA TYR A 160 6.11 -1.49 8.47
C TYR A 160 6.26 -0.47 7.37
N ASN A 161 6.46 0.78 7.75
CA ASN A 161 6.86 1.83 6.82
C ASN A 161 8.38 1.79 6.68
N GLU A 162 8.90 1.61 5.46
CA GLU A 162 10.33 1.72 5.20
C GLU A 162 10.73 3.17 4.95
N HIS A 163 9.88 3.90 4.23
CA HIS A 163 10.03 5.33 4.01
C HIS A 163 8.67 5.99 3.94
N VAL A 164 8.49 7.05 4.70
CA VAL A 164 7.30 7.90 4.67
C VAL A 164 7.76 9.35 4.56
N GLU A 165 7.29 10.03 3.52
CA GLU A 165 7.51 11.45 3.38
C GLU A 165 6.76 12.20 4.50
N ARG A 166 7.49 13.01 5.25
CA ARG A 166 6.96 13.76 6.39
C ARG A 166 7.41 15.20 6.35
N ALA A 167 6.56 16.10 6.80
CA ALA A 167 6.93 17.48 7.05
C ALA A 167 8.06 17.55 8.09
N ALA A 168 8.95 18.51 7.94
CA ALA A 168 9.92 18.81 8.97
C ALA A 168 9.21 19.23 10.25
N SER A 169 9.56 18.62 11.37
CA SER A 169 9.01 18.97 12.67
C SER A 169 9.48 20.37 13.09
N ALA A 170 8.60 21.13 13.72
CA ALA A 170 8.92 22.47 14.21
C ALA A 170 10.02 22.44 15.27
N ASN A 171 10.09 21.36 16.02
CA ASN A 171 11.11 21.15 17.05
C ASN A 171 11.40 19.64 17.24
N MET A 172 12.46 19.33 17.98
CA MET A 172 12.92 17.97 18.21
C MET A 172 11.94 17.11 19.04
N TYR A 173 11.06 17.72 19.82
CA TYR A 173 10.08 16.99 20.63
C TYR A 173 8.90 16.48 19.80
N ASP A 174 8.55 17.21 18.75
CA ASP A 174 7.46 16.85 17.83
C ASP A 174 7.92 15.93 16.70
N ASP A 175 9.20 15.55 16.70
CA ASP A 175 9.73 14.60 15.71
C ASP A 175 9.01 13.25 15.83
N TRP A 176 8.62 12.67 14.68
CA TRP A 176 7.92 11.40 14.61
C TRP A 176 8.66 10.26 15.35
N ARG A 177 10.00 10.33 15.45
CA ARG A 177 10.82 9.37 16.19
C ARG A 177 10.50 9.34 17.68
N ASN A 178 9.98 10.44 18.21
CA ASN A 178 9.55 10.54 19.60
C ASN A 178 8.08 10.14 19.79
N ASN A 179 7.32 10.00 18.69
CA ASN A 179 5.95 9.52 18.74
C ASN A 179 5.94 7.98 18.78
N SER A 180 5.50 7.40 19.90
CA SER A 180 5.46 5.94 20.07
C SER A 180 4.57 5.24 19.02
N ASN A 181 3.48 5.86 18.59
CA ASN A 181 2.55 5.26 17.63
C ASN A 181 3.15 5.15 16.22
N ASP A 182 4.02 6.07 15.84
CA ASP A 182 4.65 6.07 14.51
C ASP A 182 5.94 5.24 14.50
N ARG A 183 6.70 5.30 15.60
CA ARG A 183 7.97 4.58 15.73
C ARG A 183 7.85 3.07 15.57
N TYR A 184 6.71 2.46 15.98
CA TYR A 184 6.48 1.02 15.81
C TYR A 184 6.16 0.60 14.38
N LYS A 185 5.81 1.54 13.51
CA LYS A 185 5.46 1.27 12.11
C LYS A 185 6.63 1.48 11.17
N ASP A 186 7.68 2.14 11.65
CA ASP A 186 8.85 2.47 10.83
C ASP A 186 10.01 1.52 11.14
N ILE A 187 10.77 1.15 10.11
CA ILE A 187 11.97 0.31 10.20
C ILE A 187 13.20 1.18 9.90
#